data_03cf449475f53259c6a4baee2e91b880
#
_entry.id   03cf449475f53259c6a4baee2e91b880
#
_cell.length_a   1.000
_cell.length_b   1.000
_cell.length_c   1.000
_cell.angle_alpha   90.00
_cell.angle_beta   90.00
_cell.angle_gamma   90.00
#
_symmetry.space_group_name_H-M   'P 1'
#
loop_
_entity.id
_entity.type
_entity.pdbx_description
1 polymer ?
#
loop_
_entity_poly.entity_id
_entity_poly.type
_entity_poly.pdbx_seq_one_letter_code
_entity_poly.pdbx_strand_id
1 'polypeptide(L)'
;MNSRYVRSLLIVVTAVVLAHASAFAQATATKPFEPTVGQPGKDVVWVPTPQQLVEKMLDMAKLTPQDFHMDLGSGDGRTVITAAKRGATSMGIEYNPDMVALSERAAAKEGVSARAKFINGDIFQTDFSHATVVTLYLLPSLNLKLRPTILRMKPATPIVSHPFSMDDWQPDQTENVEGRTAYLWIVPAQVEGTWRWSVAGSGQREYELVLRQQFQQVEGLVKLDNGKMGQLRN
;
A
#
# COMPACT_ATOMS: atom_id res chain seq x y z
N MET A 1 -63.84 33.27 -31.64
CA MET A 1 -63.09 32.76 -30.46
C MET A 1 -62.14 33.87 -30.03
N ASN A 2 -62.29 34.40 -28.81
CA ASN A 2 -61.67 35.66 -28.42
C ASN A 2 -60.18 35.50 -28.14
N SER A 3 -59.38 36.30 -28.83
CA SER A 3 -57.91 36.36 -28.72
C SER A 3 -57.35 36.42 -27.27
N ARG A 4 -58.14 36.88 -26.32
CA ARG A 4 -57.77 36.94 -24.88
C ARG A 4 -57.73 35.55 -24.22
N TYR A 5 -58.62 34.61 -24.60
CA TYR A 5 -58.63 33.25 -24.04
C TYR A 5 -57.45 32.39 -24.54
N VAL A 6 -57.08 32.62 -25.80
CA VAL A 6 -55.89 31.89 -26.36
C VAL A 6 -54.59 32.30 -25.67
N ARG A 7 -54.43 33.62 -25.37
CA ARG A 7 -53.23 34.11 -24.65
C ARG A 7 -53.19 33.64 -23.20
N SER A 8 -54.33 33.58 -22.49
CA SER A 8 -54.43 33.09 -21.11
C SER A 8 -54.14 31.57 -21.05
N LEU A 9 -54.64 30.81 -22.02
CA LEU A 9 -54.36 29.34 -22.09
C LEU A 9 -52.88 29.03 -22.36
N LEU A 10 -52.21 29.80 -23.24
CA LEU A 10 -50.80 29.65 -23.50
C LEU A 10 -49.94 29.92 -22.26
N ILE A 11 -50.23 30.95 -21.48
CA ILE A 11 -49.50 31.30 -20.26
C ILE A 11 -49.67 30.23 -19.18
N VAL A 12 -50.87 29.65 -19.02
CA VAL A 12 -51.09 28.57 -18.05
C VAL A 12 -50.37 27.29 -18.45
N VAL A 13 -50.34 26.90 -19.73
CA VAL A 13 -49.64 25.71 -20.22
C VAL A 13 -48.12 25.87 -20.07
N THR A 14 -47.60 27.07 -20.36
CA THR A 14 -46.14 27.33 -20.19
C THR A 14 -45.72 27.31 -18.72
N ALA A 15 -46.53 27.84 -17.81
CA ALA A 15 -46.26 27.81 -16.36
C ALA A 15 -46.29 26.37 -15.79
N VAL A 16 -47.23 25.53 -16.26
CA VAL A 16 -47.31 24.12 -15.83
C VAL A 16 -46.12 23.30 -16.33
N VAL A 17 -45.64 23.52 -17.56
CA VAL A 17 -44.49 22.84 -18.11
C VAL A 17 -43.19 23.23 -17.38
N LEU A 18 -43.02 24.51 -17.02
CA LEU A 18 -41.87 24.98 -16.24
C LEU A 18 -41.90 24.44 -14.80
N ALA A 19 -43.07 24.30 -14.18
CA ALA A 19 -43.17 23.71 -12.83
C ALA A 19 -42.82 22.21 -12.80
N HIS A 20 -43.12 21.47 -13.87
CA HIS A 20 -42.74 20.04 -13.95
C HIS A 20 -41.23 19.84 -14.27
N ALA A 21 -40.59 20.76 -15.02
CA ALA A 21 -39.16 20.71 -15.27
C ALA A 21 -38.33 20.93 -13.99
N SER A 22 -38.84 21.73 -13.04
CA SER A 22 -38.19 21.96 -11.75
C SER A 22 -38.32 20.78 -10.79
N ALA A 23 -39.33 19.93 -10.93
CA ALA A 23 -39.53 18.76 -10.07
C ALA A 23 -38.59 17.58 -10.41
N PHE A 24 -38.07 17.50 -11.65
CA PHE A 24 -37.12 16.48 -12.04
C PHE A 24 -35.67 16.78 -11.65
N ALA A 25 -35.36 17.99 -11.21
CA ALA A 25 -34.02 18.42 -10.83
C ALA A 25 -33.67 18.16 -9.34
N GLN A 26 -34.57 17.66 -8.54
CA GLN A 26 -34.31 17.14 -7.21
C GLN A 26 -33.99 15.63 -7.32
N ALA A 27 -32.97 15.29 -8.08
CA ALA A 27 -32.26 14.05 -7.85
C ALA A 27 -31.77 14.10 -6.39
N THR A 28 -32.30 13.23 -5.56
CA THR A 28 -31.87 13.06 -4.17
C THR A 28 -30.38 12.91 -4.18
N ALA A 29 -29.65 13.95 -3.81
CA ALA A 29 -28.20 13.84 -3.57
C ALA A 29 -28.05 12.83 -2.44
N THR A 30 -27.80 11.57 -2.78
CA THR A 30 -27.47 10.55 -1.80
C THR A 30 -26.26 11.05 -1.01
N LYS A 31 -26.39 11.08 0.33
CA LYS A 31 -25.28 11.50 1.19
C LYS A 31 -24.04 10.68 0.79
N PRO A 32 -22.89 11.31 0.53
CA PRO A 32 -21.69 10.58 0.20
C PRO A 32 -21.38 9.52 1.27
N PHE A 33 -20.89 8.36 0.85
CA PHE A 33 -20.48 7.31 1.77
C PHE A 33 -19.45 7.84 2.76
N GLU A 34 -19.69 7.59 4.06
CA GLU A 34 -18.80 7.85 5.18
C GLU A 34 -18.63 6.56 5.98
N PRO A 35 -17.38 6.07 6.17
CA PRO A 35 -17.16 4.84 6.90
C PRO A 35 -17.34 5.01 8.40
N THR A 36 -17.77 3.94 9.06
CA THR A 36 -17.83 3.86 10.52
C THR A 36 -16.68 2.99 11.03
N VAL A 37 -15.94 3.48 12.02
CA VAL A 37 -14.85 2.71 12.65
C VAL A 37 -15.40 1.38 13.17
N GLY A 38 -14.72 0.27 12.82
CA GLY A 38 -15.16 -1.08 13.14
C GLY A 38 -16.15 -1.68 12.13
N GLN A 39 -16.50 -0.97 11.05
CA GLN A 39 -17.37 -1.55 10.02
C GLN A 39 -16.69 -2.79 9.39
N PRO A 40 -17.49 -3.82 9.04
CA PRO A 40 -16.96 -5.01 8.37
C PRO A 40 -16.36 -4.67 7.00
N GLY A 41 -15.14 -5.20 6.74
CA GLY A 41 -14.55 -5.30 5.42
C GLY A 41 -14.64 -6.74 4.91
N LYS A 42 -13.86 -7.07 3.88
CA LYS A 42 -13.80 -8.45 3.33
C LYS A 42 -13.21 -9.44 4.36
N ASP A 43 -12.03 -9.14 4.86
CA ASP A 43 -11.26 -10.02 5.74
C ASP A 43 -10.92 -9.35 7.08
N VAL A 44 -11.08 -8.03 7.18
CA VAL A 44 -10.77 -7.21 8.36
C VAL A 44 -11.85 -6.16 8.61
N VAL A 45 -12.00 -5.71 9.84
CA VAL A 45 -12.77 -4.50 10.14
C VAL A 45 -11.93 -3.26 9.80
N TRP A 46 -12.61 -2.22 9.30
CA TRP A 46 -11.90 -0.97 9.02
C TRP A 46 -11.60 -0.19 10.30
N VAL A 47 -10.32 0.08 10.51
CA VAL A 47 -9.81 0.95 11.58
C VAL A 47 -8.78 1.90 10.98
N PRO A 48 -8.99 3.22 11.06
CA PRO A 48 -8.07 4.17 10.46
C PRO A 48 -6.75 4.26 11.25
N THR A 49 -5.61 4.23 10.56
CA THR A 49 -4.30 4.52 11.15
C THR A 49 -4.23 5.99 11.55
N PRO A 50 -3.84 6.36 12.78
CA PRO A 50 -3.65 7.76 13.16
C PRO A 50 -2.63 8.46 12.27
N GLN A 51 -2.87 9.74 11.96
CA GLN A 51 -2.04 10.48 11.00
C GLN A 51 -0.56 10.53 11.39
N GLN A 52 -0.25 10.75 12.68
CA GLN A 52 1.14 10.75 13.17
C GLN A 52 1.85 9.41 12.92
N LEU A 53 1.11 8.30 13.05
CA LEU A 53 1.67 6.98 12.77
C LEU A 53 1.88 6.75 11.26
N VAL A 54 0.96 7.24 10.41
CA VAL A 54 1.16 7.23 8.95
C VAL A 54 2.44 7.97 8.57
N GLU A 55 2.65 9.18 9.12
CA GLU A 55 3.87 9.94 8.90
C GLU A 55 5.11 9.15 9.33
N LYS A 56 5.08 8.55 10.53
CA LYS A 56 6.19 7.76 11.05
C LYS A 56 6.46 6.51 10.20
N MET A 57 5.43 5.82 9.72
CA MET A 57 5.58 4.65 8.82
C MET A 57 6.30 5.04 7.53
N LEU A 58 5.94 6.17 6.92
CA LEU A 58 6.59 6.67 5.72
C LEU A 58 8.03 7.16 5.98
N ASP A 59 8.31 7.71 7.18
CA ASP A 59 9.67 8.05 7.62
C ASP A 59 10.54 6.81 7.81
N MET A 60 10.02 5.75 8.43
CA MET A 60 10.71 4.45 8.58
C MET A 60 11.08 3.87 7.22
N ALA A 61 10.16 3.95 6.24
CA ALA A 61 10.42 3.52 4.87
C ALA A 61 11.41 4.42 4.13
N LYS A 62 11.79 5.59 4.70
CA LYS A 62 12.59 6.63 4.04
C LYS A 62 12.01 7.05 2.69
N LEU A 63 10.68 7.17 2.63
CA LEU A 63 9.95 7.50 1.40
C LEU A 63 10.49 8.78 0.74
N THR A 64 10.74 8.71 -0.55
CA THR A 64 11.22 9.82 -1.40
C THR A 64 10.26 10.12 -2.55
N PRO A 65 10.36 11.28 -3.21
CA PRO A 65 9.55 11.59 -4.40
C PRO A 65 9.78 10.67 -5.61
N GLN A 66 10.87 9.90 -5.62
CA GLN A 66 11.21 8.95 -6.67
C GLN A 66 10.55 7.57 -6.47
N ASP A 67 9.96 7.35 -5.29
CA ASP A 67 9.36 6.08 -4.95
C ASP A 67 8.00 5.86 -5.61
N PHE A 68 7.71 4.58 -5.85
CA PHE A 68 6.39 4.08 -6.12
C PHE A 68 5.87 3.32 -4.89
N HIS A 69 5.05 4.01 -4.12
CA HIS A 69 4.47 3.48 -2.89
C HIS A 69 3.16 2.72 -3.17
N MET A 70 2.97 1.56 -2.54
CA MET A 70 1.70 0.85 -2.54
C MET A 70 1.21 0.55 -1.12
N ASP A 71 -0.07 0.81 -0.87
CA ASP A 71 -0.76 0.54 0.39
C ASP A 71 -1.75 -0.60 0.23
N LEU A 72 -1.53 -1.71 0.94
CA LEU A 72 -2.32 -2.92 0.83
C LEU A 72 -3.47 -2.91 1.84
N GLY A 73 -4.71 -2.77 1.36
CA GLY A 73 -5.88 -2.49 2.17
C GLY A 73 -5.95 -1.02 2.55
N SER A 74 -5.99 -0.14 1.53
CA SER A 74 -5.76 1.30 1.71
C SER A 74 -6.88 2.04 2.47
N GLY A 75 -8.03 1.40 2.70
CA GLY A 75 -9.12 1.98 3.46
C GLY A 75 -9.59 3.33 2.90
N ASP A 76 -9.53 4.38 3.71
CA ASP A 76 -9.90 5.74 3.32
C ASP A 76 -8.81 6.50 2.55
N GLY A 77 -7.71 5.83 2.20
CA GLY A 77 -6.65 6.34 1.36
C GLY A 77 -5.65 7.28 2.04
N ARG A 78 -5.74 7.46 3.38
CA ARG A 78 -4.90 8.44 4.11
C ARG A 78 -3.40 8.22 3.94
N THR A 79 -2.94 6.97 3.95
CA THR A 79 -1.51 6.62 3.74
C THR A 79 -1.06 6.97 2.33
N VAL A 80 -1.87 6.59 1.33
CA VAL A 80 -1.63 6.90 -0.09
C VAL A 80 -1.58 8.41 -0.33
N ILE A 81 -2.55 9.15 0.22
CA ILE A 81 -2.63 10.61 0.10
C ILE A 81 -1.42 11.28 0.76
N THR A 82 -1.02 10.80 1.94
CA THR A 82 0.15 11.34 2.65
C THR A 82 1.44 11.09 1.88
N ALA A 83 1.62 9.88 1.31
CA ALA A 83 2.77 9.58 0.46
C ALA A 83 2.80 10.47 -0.80
N ALA A 84 1.65 10.68 -1.43
CA ALA A 84 1.52 11.57 -2.60
C ALA A 84 1.83 13.04 -2.27
N LYS A 85 1.44 13.53 -1.08
CA LYS A 85 1.80 14.88 -0.60
C LYS A 85 3.31 15.04 -0.39
N ARG A 86 4.02 13.96 -0.05
CA ARG A 86 5.49 13.93 0.04
C ARG A 86 6.17 13.83 -1.33
N GLY A 87 5.39 13.79 -2.43
CA GLY A 87 5.88 13.80 -3.81
C GLY A 87 5.99 12.44 -4.46
N ALA A 88 5.84 11.34 -3.74
CA ALA A 88 5.88 9.99 -4.30
C ALA A 88 4.68 9.71 -5.22
N THR A 89 4.85 8.82 -6.19
CA THR A 89 3.71 8.18 -6.85
C THR A 89 3.16 7.10 -5.91
N SER A 90 1.87 7.15 -5.62
CA SER A 90 1.28 6.28 -4.61
C SER A 90 -0.02 5.64 -5.08
N MET A 91 -0.21 4.36 -4.76
CA MET A 91 -1.38 3.58 -5.14
C MET A 91 -1.92 2.78 -3.96
N GLY A 92 -3.23 2.83 -3.75
CA GLY A 92 -3.92 2.00 -2.77
C GLY A 92 -4.66 0.84 -3.45
N ILE A 93 -4.60 -0.34 -2.86
CA ILE A 93 -5.46 -1.47 -3.23
C ILE A 93 -6.50 -1.62 -2.14
N GLU A 94 -7.78 -1.53 -2.50
CA GLU A 94 -8.90 -1.62 -1.56
C GLU A 94 -10.04 -2.46 -2.16
N TYR A 95 -10.57 -3.37 -1.36
CA TYR A 95 -11.61 -4.29 -1.82
C TYR A 95 -12.99 -3.63 -1.89
N ASN A 96 -13.28 -2.69 -0.98
CA ASN A 96 -14.57 -2.02 -0.91
C ASN A 96 -14.64 -0.84 -1.90
N PRO A 97 -15.51 -0.89 -2.92
CA PRO A 97 -15.61 0.18 -3.93
C PRO A 97 -16.03 1.53 -3.35
N ASP A 98 -16.82 1.55 -2.26
CA ASP A 98 -17.24 2.81 -1.62
C ASP A 98 -16.05 3.49 -0.92
N MET A 99 -15.12 2.70 -0.34
CA MET A 99 -13.86 3.19 0.23
C MET A 99 -12.93 3.71 -0.87
N VAL A 100 -12.85 3.04 -2.02
CA VAL A 100 -12.11 3.54 -3.20
C VAL A 100 -12.65 4.89 -3.63
N ALA A 101 -13.96 5.00 -3.84
CA ALA A 101 -14.59 6.27 -4.23
C ALA A 101 -14.41 7.38 -3.18
N LEU A 102 -14.41 7.04 -1.88
CA LEU A 102 -14.08 7.96 -0.79
C LEU A 102 -12.65 8.47 -0.92
N SER A 103 -11.70 7.55 -1.10
CA SER A 103 -10.27 7.86 -1.21
C SER A 103 -9.96 8.74 -2.43
N GLU A 104 -10.61 8.48 -3.57
CA GLU A 104 -10.48 9.31 -4.78
C GLU A 104 -10.98 10.74 -4.55
N ARG A 105 -12.14 10.89 -3.88
CA ARG A 105 -12.66 12.22 -3.50
C ARG A 105 -11.72 12.93 -2.52
N ALA A 106 -11.17 12.19 -1.55
CA ALA A 106 -10.22 12.75 -0.60
C ALA A 106 -8.92 13.21 -1.29
N ALA A 107 -8.37 12.41 -2.21
CA ALA A 107 -7.20 12.78 -2.99
C ALA A 107 -7.44 14.01 -3.88
N ALA A 108 -8.65 14.14 -4.47
CA ALA A 108 -9.04 15.30 -5.25
C ALA A 108 -9.13 16.56 -4.38
N LYS A 109 -9.74 16.46 -3.19
CA LYS A 109 -9.83 17.55 -2.22
C LYS A 109 -8.45 18.05 -1.77
N GLU A 110 -7.50 17.12 -1.61
CA GLU A 110 -6.12 17.42 -1.20
C GLU A 110 -5.21 17.83 -2.39
N GLY A 111 -5.73 17.84 -3.61
CA GLY A 111 -5.00 18.25 -4.81
C GLY A 111 -3.91 17.28 -5.28
N VAL A 112 -3.98 15.99 -4.86
CA VAL A 112 -2.94 14.99 -5.13
C VAL A 112 -3.37 13.88 -6.08
N SER A 113 -4.54 13.98 -6.73
CA SER A 113 -5.08 12.94 -7.64
C SER A 113 -4.15 12.54 -8.79
N ALA A 114 -3.20 13.40 -9.16
CA ALA A 114 -2.19 13.06 -10.16
C ALA A 114 -1.24 11.97 -9.68
N ARG A 115 -0.93 11.94 -8.37
CA ARG A 115 0.04 11.03 -7.73
C ARG A 115 -0.60 9.97 -6.85
N ALA A 116 -1.81 10.19 -6.33
CA ALA A 116 -2.56 9.24 -5.52
C ALA A 116 -3.62 8.55 -6.38
N LYS A 117 -3.50 7.24 -6.53
CA LYS A 117 -4.42 6.38 -7.30
C LYS A 117 -4.94 5.26 -6.41
N PHE A 118 -6.11 4.73 -6.77
CA PHE A 118 -6.73 3.64 -6.02
C PHE A 118 -7.26 2.58 -6.99
N ILE A 119 -7.11 1.32 -6.61
CA ILE A 119 -7.60 0.15 -7.34
C ILE A 119 -8.65 -0.53 -6.48
N ASN A 120 -9.85 -0.73 -7.03
CA ASN A 120 -10.79 -1.67 -6.44
C ASN A 120 -10.33 -3.10 -6.76
N GLY A 121 -9.77 -3.78 -5.78
CA GLY A 121 -9.14 -5.07 -6.01
C GLY A 121 -8.83 -5.87 -4.74
N ASP A 122 -8.46 -7.12 -4.97
CA ASP A 122 -7.99 -8.03 -3.93
C ASP A 122 -6.46 -7.97 -3.85
N ILE A 123 -5.91 -7.69 -2.65
CA ILE A 123 -4.47 -7.65 -2.39
C ILE A 123 -3.74 -8.96 -2.70
N PHE A 124 -4.47 -10.09 -2.75
CA PHE A 124 -3.90 -11.40 -3.09
C PHE A 124 -3.92 -11.70 -4.59
N GLN A 125 -4.61 -10.89 -5.39
CA GLN A 125 -4.74 -11.06 -6.84
C GLN A 125 -4.13 -9.89 -7.62
N THR A 126 -3.97 -8.74 -6.98
CA THR A 126 -3.39 -7.55 -7.59
C THR A 126 -1.86 -7.61 -7.49
N ASP A 127 -1.16 -7.39 -8.60
CA ASP A 127 0.30 -7.33 -8.61
C ASP A 127 0.80 -6.03 -7.98
N PHE A 128 1.57 -6.15 -6.92
CA PHE A 128 2.28 -5.05 -6.25
C PHE A 128 3.81 -5.22 -6.26
N SER A 129 4.33 -6.20 -7.01
CA SER A 129 5.76 -6.56 -7.03
C SER A 129 6.68 -5.42 -7.51
N HIS A 130 6.13 -4.47 -8.26
CA HIS A 130 6.84 -3.32 -8.80
C HIS A 130 6.92 -2.11 -7.83
N ALA A 131 6.27 -2.20 -6.65
CA ALA A 131 6.39 -1.17 -5.63
C ALA A 131 7.82 -1.06 -5.10
N THR A 132 8.27 0.17 -4.82
CA THR A 132 9.55 0.44 -4.16
C THR A 132 9.39 0.64 -2.66
N VAL A 133 8.15 0.88 -2.18
CA VAL A 133 7.75 0.96 -0.78
C VAL A 133 6.37 0.34 -0.63
N VAL A 134 6.17 -0.50 0.40
CA VAL A 134 4.85 -1.07 0.71
C VAL A 134 4.46 -0.75 2.15
N THR A 135 3.21 -0.33 2.34
CA THR A 135 2.59 -0.22 3.66
C THR A 135 1.38 -1.15 3.78
N LEU A 136 1.10 -1.59 5.00
CA LEU A 136 -0.05 -2.45 5.27
C LEU A 136 -0.54 -2.31 6.72
N TYR A 137 -1.88 -2.38 6.89
CA TYR A 137 -2.54 -2.52 8.18
C TYR A 137 -3.55 -3.67 8.09
N LEU A 138 -3.06 -4.88 8.24
CA LEU A 138 -3.83 -6.11 8.06
C LEU A 138 -3.67 -7.01 9.29
N LEU A 139 -4.55 -8.02 9.42
CA LEU A 139 -4.43 -9.03 10.47
C LEU A 139 -3.16 -9.90 10.29
N PRO A 140 -2.62 -10.49 11.37
CA PRO A 140 -1.43 -11.34 11.31
C PRO A 140 -1.51 -12.45 10.25
N SER A 141 -2.67 -13.11 10.15
CA SER A 141 -2.91 -14.17 9.16
C SER A 141 -2.78 -13.70 7.71
N LEU A 142 -3.19 -12.45 7.43
CA LEU A 142 -3.08 -11.86 6.10
C LEU A 142 -1.64 -11.44 5.79
N ASN A 143 -0.92 -10.89 6.78
CA ASN A 143 0.51 -10.60 6.67
C ASN A 143 1.29 -11.87 6.30
N LEU A 144 1.03 -12.98 7.01
CA LEU A 144 1.66 -14.27 6.73
C LEU A 144 1.31 -14.83 5.35
N LYS A 145 0.07 -14.62 4.90
CA LYS A 145 -0.35 -15.03 3.55
C LYS A 145 0.33 -14.18 2.45
N LEU A 146 0.59 -12.89 2.70
CA LEU A 146 1.30 -12.00 1.77
C LEU A 146 2.82 -12.22 1.78
N ARG A 147 3.40 -12.64 2.90
CA ARG A 147 4.83 -12.77 3.13
C ARG A 147 5.60 -13.48 2.00
N PRO A 148 5.14 -14.62 1.44
CA PRO A 148 5.85 -15.28 0.32
C PRO A 148 5.92 -14.40 -0.94
N THR A 149 4.92 -13.56 -1.19
CA THR A 149 4.93 -12.60 -2.31
C THR A 149 5.87 -11.44 -2.01
N ILE A 150 5.81 -10.90 -0.80
CA ILE A 150 6.69 -9.83 -0.33
C ILE A 150 8.17 -10.24 -0.43
N LEU A 151 8.52 -11.45 0.01
CA LEU A 151 9.90 -11.98 -0.04
C LEU A 151 10.43 -12.16 -1.48
N ARG A 152 9.57 -12.17 -2.49
CA ARG A 152 9.97 -12.20 -3.91
C ARG A 152 10.09 -10.82 -4.56
N MET A 153 9.77 -9.74 -3.84
CA MET A 153 9.96 -8.39 -4.32
C MET A 153 11.44 -8.07 -4.48
N LYS A 154 11.73 -6.94 -5.11
CA LYS A 154 13.10 -6.48 -5.30
C LYS A 154 13.81 -6.36 -3.94
N PRO A 155 15.02 -6.92 -3.78
CA PRO A 155 15.82 -6.71 -2.58
C PRO A 155 15.96 -5.22 -2.23
N ALA A 156 16.02 -4.93 -0.95
CA ALA A 156 16.04 -3.61 -0.35
C ALA A 156 14.70 -2.83 -0.41
N THR A 157 13.59 -3.43 -0.86
CA THR A 157 12.25 -2.81 -0.76
C THR A 157 11.81 -2.76 0.71
N PRO A 158 11.52 -1.57 1.28
CA PRO A 158 10.97 -1.44 2.62
C PRO A 158 9.48 -1.80 2.65
N ILE A 159 9.12 -2.57 3.66
CA ILE A 159 7.75 -3.00 3.97
C ILE A 159 7.43 -2.51 5.37
N VAL A 160 6.39 -1.72 5.55
CA VAL A 160 5.99 -1.19 6.87
C VAL A 160 4.60 -1.65 7.24
N SER A 161 4.47 -2.28 8.42
CA SER A 161 3.20 -2.77 8.95
C SER A 161 2.84 -2.12 10.28
N HIS A 162 1.54 -1.95 10.53
CA HIS A 162 0.95 -1.52 11.79
C HIS A 162 -0.30 -2.36 12.12
N PRO A 163 -0.51 -2.79 13.33
CA PRO A 163 0.46 -3.01 14.43
C PRO A 163 0.99 -4.45 14.43
N PHE A 164 0.74 -5.22 13.37
CA PHE A 164 0.96 -6.67 13.34
C PHE A 164 2.28 -7.03 12.65
N SER A 165 2.98 -7.99 13.26
CA SER A 165 4.25 -8.54 12.77
C SER A 165 4.06 -9.56 11.64
N MET A 166 5.18 -10.12 11.17
CA MET A 166 5.24 -11.22 10.20
C MET A 166 5.78 -12.51 10.84
N ASP A 167 5.42 -12.73 12.12
CA ASP A 167 5.74 -13.90 12.92
C ASP A 167 7.27 -14.10 13.07
N ASP A 168 7.83 -15.20 12.57
CA ASP A 168 9.23 -15.54 12.66
C ASP A 168 10.15 -14.66 11.80
N TRP A 169 9.63 -13.93 10.82
CA TRP A 169 10.40 -12.88 10.14
C TRP A 169 10.50 -11.64 11.02
N GLN A 170 11.61 -11.53 11.75
CA GLN A 170 11.83 -10.41 12.67
C GLN A 170 11.98 -9.09 11.92
N PRO A 171 11.41 -7.97 12.40
CA PRO A 171 11.56 -6.68 11.77
C PRO A 171 12.99 -6.14 11.91
N ASP A 172 13.43 -5.37 10.91
CA ASP A 172 14.71 -4.64 10.95
C ASP A 172 14.63 -3.41 11.85
N GLN A 173 13.43 -2.83 12.01
CA GLN A 173 13.18 -1.69 12.90
C GLN A 173 11.78 -1.77 13.49
N THR A 174 11.66 -1.35 14.76
CA THR A 174 10.38 -1.23 15.47
C THR A 174 10.29 0.15 16.08
N GLU A 175 9.16 0.83 15.90
CA GLU A 175 8.89 2.15 16.46
C GLU A 175 7.54 2.14 17.18
N ASN A 176 7.43 3.01 18.20
CA ASN A 176 6.18 3.21 18.91
C ASN A 176 5.78 4.68 18.88
N VAL A 177 4.56 4.95 18.45
CA VAL A 177 3.96 6.29 18.42
C VAL A 177 2.68 6.25 19.23
N GLU A 178 2.65 6.92 20.37
CA GLU A 178 1.48 7.01 21.26
C GLU A 178 0.86 5.64 21.59
N GLY A 179 1.71 4.66 21.94
CA GLY A 179 1.29 3.31 22.29
C GLY A 179 0.95 2.40 21.09
N ARG A 180 1.16 2.86 19.87
CA ARG A 180 0.95 2.08 18.65
C ARG A 180 2.27 1.72 18.01
N THR A 181 2.43 0.45 17.69
CA THR A 181 3.68 -0.08 17.13
C THR A 181 3.63 -0.11 15.61
N ALA A 182 4.72 0.32 14.98
CA ALA A 182 4.99 0.09 13.56
C ALA A 182 6.27 -0.75 13.42
N TYR A 183 6.28 -1.63 12.44
CA TYR A 183 7.38 -2.53 12.12
C TYR A 183 7.85 -2.27 10.70
N LEU A 184 9.17 -2.26 10.51
CA LEU A 184 9.80 -2.18 9.19
C LEU A 184 10.55 -3.47 8.91
N TRP A 185 10.38 -4.02 7.73
CA TRP A 185 11.23 -5.06 7.14
C TRP A 185 11.84 -4.53 5.86
N ILE A 186 13.07 -4.92 5.59
CA ILE A 186 13.74 -4.72 4.31
C ILE A 186 13.78 -6.07 3.59
N VAL A 187 13.20 -6.14 2.40
CA VAL A 187 13.23 -7.38 1.61
C VAL A 187 14.66 -7.82 1.41
N PRO A 188 15.08 -9.02 1.89
CA PRO A 188 16.43 -9.47 1.80
C PRO A 188 16.81 -9.91 0.38
N ALA A 189 18.08 -9.78 0.02
CA ALA A 189 18.60 -10.43 -1.16
C ALA A 189 18.58 -11.95 -0.96
N GLN A 190 18.25 -12.69 -2.02
CA GLN A 190 18.28 -14.15 -2.01
C GLN A 190 19.70 -14.61 -2.35
N VAL A 191 20.44 -15.04 -1.33
CA VAL A 191 21.88 -15.41 -1.45
C VAL A 191 22.17 -16.86 -1.07
N GLU A 192 21.13 -17.62 -0.68
CA GLU A 192 21.27 -19.04 -0.34
C GLU A 192 21.86 -19.84 -1.52
N GLY A 193 22.76 -20.75 -1.23
CA GLY A 193 23.36 -21.62 -2.22
C GLY A 193 24.87 -21.74 -2.12
N THR A 194 25.47 -22.30 -3.16
CA THR A 194 26.94 -22.51 -3.25
C THR A 194 27.53 -21.54 -4.26
N TRP A 195 28.46 -20.74 -3.78
CA TRP A 195 29.16 -19.71 -4.55
C TRP A 195 30.61 -20.15 -4.76
N ARG A 196 31.09 -20.06 -6.01
CA ARG A 196 32.48 -20.42 -6.36
C ARG A 196 33.11 -19.26 -7.12
N TRP A 197 34.36 -18.97 -6.75
CA TRP A 197 35.15 -17.98 -7.46
C TRP A 197 36.64 -18.33 -7.38
N SER A 198 37.43 -17.79 -8.31
CA SER A 198 38.85 -17.88 -8.33
C SER A 198 39.48 -16.51 -8.19
N VAL A 199 40.62 -16.45 -7.51
CA VAL A 199 41.42 -15.24 -7.38
C VAL A 199 42.74 -15.45 -8.09
N ALA A 200 43.08 -14.58 -9.05
CA ALA A 200 44.35 -14.54 -9.74
C ALA A 200 45.44 -14.00 -8.81
N GLY A 201 46.58 -14.67 -8.75
CA GLY A 201 47.71 -14.29 -7.92
C GLY A 201 48.96 -15.17 -8.23
N SER A 202 49.87 -15.37 -7.28
CA SER A 202 51.03 -16.26 -7.42
C SER A 202 50.71 -17.77 -7.49
N GLY A 203 49.49 -18.09 -7.88
CA GLY A 203 48.82 -19.36 -8.13
C GLY A 203 47.31 -19.10 -8.17
N GLN A 204 46.57 -19.77 -9.07
CA GLN A 204 45.15 -19.72 -9.10
C GLN A 204 44.55 -20.33 -7.83
N ARG A 205 43.82 -19.57 -7.04
CA ARG A 205 43.15 -20.04 -5.82
C ARG A 205 41.67 -20.13 -6.02
N GLU A 206 41.10 -21.27 -5.68
CA GLU A 206 39.67 -21.52 -5.74
C GLU A 206 39.06 -21.49 -4.35
N TYR A 207 37.90 -20.84 -4.28
CA TYR A 207 37.12 -20.73 -3.05
C TYR A 207 35.73 -21.24 -3.30
N GLU A 208 35.15 -21.88 -2.30
CA GLU A 208 33.77 -22.30 -2.28
C GLU A 208 33.11 -21.79 -1.00
N LEU A 209 31.98 -21.12 -1.13
CA LEU A 209 31.16 -20.60 -0.03
C LEU A 209 29.78 -21.22 -0.13
N VAL A 210 29.37 -21.93 0.91
CA VAL A 210 27.97 -22.43 1.04
C VAL A 210 27.25 -21.54 2.01
N LEU A 211 26.19 -20.90 1.52
CA LEU A 211 25.30 -20.01 2.30
C LEU A 211 23.99 -20.70 2.61
N ARG A 212 23.55 -20.57 3.86
CA ARG A 212 22.19 -20.86 4.33
C ARG A 212 21.55 -19.55 4.72
N GLN A 213 20.28 -19.38 4.39
CA GLN A 213 19.57 -18.15 4.62
C GLN A 213 18.21 -18.41 5.26
N GLN A 214 17.90 -17.62 6.30
CA GLN A 214 16.56 -17.48 6.83
C GLN A 214 16.23 -15.99 6.90
N PHE A 215 15.38 -15.52 5.99
CA PHE A 215 15.06 -14.10 5.81
C PHE A 215 16.35 -13.25 5.62
N GLN A 216 16.59 -12.25 6.48
CA GLN A 216 17.80 -11.42 6.45
C GLN A 216 19.02 -12.05 7.12
N GLN A 217 18.85 -13.18 7.81
CA GLN A 217 19.95 -13.85 8.48
C GLN A 217 20.64 -14.82 7.52
N VAL A 218 21.98 -14.76 7.48
CA VAL A 218 22.79 -15.58 6.60
C VAL A 218 23.91 -16.23 7.40
N GLU A 219 24.06 -17.54 7.26
CA GLU A 219 25.19 -18.31 7.77
C GLU A 219 25.96 -18.89 6.61
N GLY A 220 27.28 -18.92 6.72
CA GLY A 220 28.14 -19.43 5.65
C GLY A 220 29.33 -20.25 6.11
N LEU A 221 29.68 -21.23 5.29
CA LEU A 221 30.94 -21.99 5.41
C LEU A 221 31.77 -21.76 4.17
N VAL A 222 32.95 -21.16 4.34
CA VAL A 222 33.91 -20.96 3.26
C VAL A 222 35.00 -22.03 3.33
N LYS A 223 35.22 -22.70 2.21
CA LYS A 223 36.36 -23.62 2.02
C LYS A 223 37.47 -22.84 1.33
N LEU A 224 38.62 -22.76 2.01
CA LEU A 224 39.81 -22.10 1.53
C LEU A 224 40.65 -23.07 0.68
N ASP A 225 41.55 -22.54 -0.14
CA ASP A 225 42.44 -23.27 -1.02
C ASP A 225 43.32 -24.33 -0.30
N ASN A 226 43.64 -24.10 0.97
CA ASN A 226 44.40 -25.02 1.82
C ASN A 226 43.52 -26.07 2.54
N GLY A 227 42.26 -26.19 2.18
CA GLY A 227 41.28 -27.10 2.80
C GLY A 227 40.75 -26.65 4.17
N LYS A 228 41.20 -25.51 4.70
CA LYS A 228 40.64 -24.94 5.94
C LYS A 228 39.21 -24.41 5.69
N MET A 229 38.40 -24.58 6.71
CA MET A 229 37.02 -24.05 6.71
C MET A 229 36.95 -22.76 7.54
N GLY A 230 36.34 -21.74 7.00
CA GLY A 230 35.97 -20.52 7.70
C GLY A 230 34.45 -20.45 7.90
N GLN A 231 33.99 -19.87 9.00
CA GLN A 231 32.58 -19.65 9.26
C GLN A 231 32.25 -18.16 9.10
N LEU A 232 31.14 -17.86 8.38
CA LEU A 232 30.58 -16.52 8.26
C LEU A 232 29.23 -16.49 8.99
N ARG A 233 29.01 -15.45 9.76
CA ARG A 233 27.70 -15.13 10.41
C ARG A 233 27.49 -13.64 10.37
N ASN A 234 26.26 -13.20 10.18
CA ASN A 234 25.85 -11.82 10.37
C ASN A 234 24.98 -11.69 11.62
#